data_eeb126c9382f2f1e8491abf53947ab2e
#
_entry.id   eeb126c9382f2f1e8491abf53947ab2e
#
_cell.length_a   1.000
_cell.length_b   1.000
_cell.length_c   1.000
_cell.angle_alpha   90.00
_cell.angle_beta   90.00
_cell.angle_gamma   90.00
#
_symmetry.space_group_name_H-M   'P 1'
#
loop_
_entity.id
_entity.type
_entity.pdbx_description
1 polymer ?
#
loop_
_entity_poly.entity_id
_entity_poly.type
_entity_poly.pdbx_seq_one_letter_code
_entity_poly.pdbx_strand_id
1 'polypeptide(L)'
;REHSLLMWLRHMLDAELQTRGLPRSIVRYRDLLADWRQVGDKIAAGLKVQWPRIGHLTDAEVARFLRRELRHHVVECDEVDVVPPLREWLTRTEMAFDALAAPSIGRSITAVYSTLDDVRAELDQIVRVVGPVITEESRKVEERVSHLQTERNQLAQHASNLEAERTALQEHATN
;
A
#
# COMPACT_ATOMS: atom_id res chain seq x y z
N ARG A 1 8.79 4.63 2.40
CA ARG A 1 8.45 3.49 3.24
C ARG A 1 7.24 3.78 4.11
N GLU A 2 7.23 4.85 4.90
CA GLU A 2 6.10 5.26 5.75
C GLU A 2 4.82 5.51 4.94
N HIS A 3 4.93 6.18 3.79
CA HIS A 3 3.79 6.40 2.88
C HIS A 3 3.13 5.07 2.46
N SER A 4 3.91 4.07 2.08
CA SER A 4 3.38 2.76 1.68
C SER A 4 2.70 2.04 2.84
N LEU A 5 3.22 2.19 4.07
CA LEU A 5 2.63 1.62 5.28
C LEU A 5 1.32 2.33 5.66
N LEU A 6 1.25 3.65 5.53
CA LEU A 6 0.01 4.41 5.73
C LEU A 6 -1.07 4.04 4.71
N MET A 7 -0.69 3.89 3.44
CA MET A 7 -1.61 3.43 2.40
C MET A 7 -2.11 2.01 2.67
N TRP A 8 -1.22 1.10 3.05
CA TRP A 8 -1.60 -0.25 3.44
C TRP A 8 -2.57 -0.24 4.64
N LEU A 9 -2.24 0.51 5.69
CA LEU A 9 -3.08 0.66 6.87
C LEU A 9 -4.48 1.17 6.52
N ARG A 10 -4.56 2.23 5.72
CA ARG A 10 -5.83 2.79 5.25
C ARG A 10 -6.66 1.76 4.49
N HIS A 11 -6.06 1.08 3.51
CA HIS A 11 -6.76 0.06 2.73
C HIS A 11 -7.25 -1.11 3.58
N MET A 12 -6.44 -1.56 4.55
CA MET A 12 -6.84 -2.65 5.45
C MET A 12 -8.02 -2.26 6.32
N LEU A 13 -7.99 -1.06 6.92
CA LEU A 13 -9.07 -0.55 7.76
C LEU A 13 -10.36 -0.33 6.95
N ASP A 14 -10.26 0.21 5.74
CA ASP A 14 -11.42 0.45 4.88
C ASP A 14 -12.02 -0.87 4.36
N ALA A 15 -11.18 -1.81 3.92
CA ALA A 15 -11.62 -3.12 3.47
C ALA A 15 -12.34 -3.89 4.60
N GLU A 16 -11.82 -3.82 5.83
CA GLU A 16 -12.45 -4.44 6.99
C GLU A 16 -13.83 -3.83 7.25
N LEU A 17 -13.93 -2.52 7.34
CA LEU A 17 -15.20 -1.82 7.61
C LEU A 17 -16.25 -2.12 6.55
N GLN A 18 -15.89 -1.99 5.27
CA GLN A 18 -16.82 -2.17 4.15
C GLN A 18 -17.33 -3.61 4.01
N THR A 19 -16.57 -4.58 4.52
CA THR A 19 -16.94 -5.99 4.43
C THR A 19 -17.42 -6.59 5.74
N ARG A 20 -17.51 -5.83 6.82
CA ARG A 20 -17.81 -6.32 8.18
C ARG A 20 -19.15 -7.07 8.27
N GLY A 21 -20.13 -6.70 7.52
CA GLY A 21 -21.45 -7.35 7.49
C GLY A 21 -21.62 -8.42 6.41
N LEU A 22 -20.57 -8.70 5.61
CA LEU A 22 -20.64 -9.61 4.47
C LEU A 22 -20.01 -10.96 4.79
N PRO A 23 -20.42 -12.04 4.10
CA PRO A 23 -19.66 -13.28 4.12
C PRO A 23 -18.22 -13.02 3.66
N ARG A 24 -17.26 -13.29 4.54
CA ARG A 24 -15.85 -13.04 4.27
C ARG A 24 -14.97 -14.06 4.97
N SER A 25 -13.75 -14.22 4.49
CA SER A 25 -12.72 -14.99 5.15
C SER A 25 -11.45 -14.15 5.26
N ILE A 26 -10.93 -14.03 6.46
CA ILE A 26 -9.65 -13.35 6.72
C ILE A 26 -8.61 -14.43 6.88
N VAL A 27 -7.57 -14.36 6.04
CA VAL A 27 -6.48 -15.33 6.01
C VAL A 27 -5.14 -14.62 6.00
N ARG A 28 -4.12 -15.25 6.58
CA ARG A 28 -2.77 -14.72 6.58
C ARG A 28 -1.97 -15.36 5.45
N TYR A 29 -1.21 -14.55 4.75
CA TYR A 29 -0.36 -15.03 3.66
C TYR A 29 0.63 -16.13 4.12
N ARG A 30 1.17 -16.02 5.33
CA ARG A 30 2.04 -17.05 5.92
C ARG A 30 1.34 -18.40 6.08
N ASP A 31 0.05 -18.41 6.43
CA ASP A 31 -0.75 -19.63 6.57
C ASP A 31 -1.01 -20.26 5.19
N LEU A 32 -1.28 -19.42 4.18
CA LEU A 32 -1.43 -19.86 2.79
C LEU A 32 -0.17 -20.55 2.27
N LEU A 33 1.01 -20.03 2.58
CA LEU A 33 2.28 -20.64 2.21
C LEU A 33 2.60 -21.90 3.01
N ALA A 34 2.08 -22.03 4.24
CA ALA A 34 2.29 -23.19 5.08
C ALA A 34 1.37 -24.36 4.70
N ASP A 35 0.08 -24.08 4.55
CA ASP A 35 -0.94 -25.07 4.15
C ASP A 35 -2.07 -24.37 3.37
N TRP A 36 -1.90 -24.31 2.07
CA TRP A 36 -2.88 -23.67 1.18
C TRP A 36 -4.23 -24.39 1.16
N ARG A 37 -4.26 -25.72 1.42
CA ARG A 37 -5.50 -26.50 1.44
C ARG A 37 -6.36 -26.11 2.63
N GLN A 38 -5.78 -26.09 3.81
CA GLN A 38 -6.46 -25.65 5.03
C GLN A 38 -7.01 -24.22 4.87
N VAL A 39 -6.22 -23.33 4.25
CA VAL A 39 -6.68 -21.97 3.95
C VAL A 39 -7.79 -21.95 2.90
N GLY A 40 -7.69 -22.78 1.86
CA GLY A 40 -8.73 -22.98 0.85
C GLY A 40 -10.05 -23.44 1.45
N ASP A 41 -10.01 -24.44 2.34
CA ASP A 41 -11.19 -24.94 3.06
C ASP A 41 -11.81 -23.87 3.96
N LYS A 42 -10.97 -23.10 4.67
CA LYS A 42 -11.40 -21.96 5.48
C LYS A 42 -12.10 -20.90 4.65
N ILE A 43 -11.56 -20.56 3.48
CA ILE A 43 -12.18 -19.59 2.56
C ILE A 43 -13.52 -20.13 2.06
N ALA A 44 -13.57 -21.40 1.65
CA ALA A 44 -14.79 -22.05 1.17
C ALA A 44 -15.89 -22.04 2.23
N ALA A 45 -15.55 -22.36 3.48
CA ALA A 45 -16.47 -22.33 4.60
C ALA A 45 -16.96 -20.92 4.93
N GLY A 46 -16.04 -19.92 4.97
CA GLY A 46 -16.37 -18.53 5.26
C GLY A 46 -17.25 -17.87 4.22
N LEU A 47 -17.04 -18.18 2.96
CA LEU A 47 -17.80 -17.65 1.82
C LEU A 47 -19.00 -18.53 1.41
N LYS A 48 -19.13 -19.73 2.01
CA LYS A 48 -20.15 -20.72 1.65
C LYS A 48 -20.11 -21.11 0.17
N VAL A 49 -18.91 -21.27 -0.38
CA VAL A 49 -18.66 -21.67 -1.76
C VAL A 49 -18.05 -23.08 -1.83
N GLN A 50 -18.21 -23.76 -2.96
CA GLN A 50 -17.54 -25.02 -3.24
C GLN A 50 -16.54 -24.83 -4.36
N TRP A 51 -15.33 -25.34 -4.19
CA TRP A 51 -14.32 -25.27 -5.24
C TRP A 51 -14.70 -26.22 -6.39
N PRO A 52 -14.74 -25.77 -7.65
CA PRO A 52 -15.23 -26.57 -8.77
C PRO A 52 -14.26 -27.69 -9.16
N ARG A 53 -13.01 -27.60 -8.80
CA ARG A 53 -11.97 -28.59 -9.11
C ARG A 53 -11.03 -28.76 -7.91
N ILE A 54 -11.08 -29.92 -7.31
CA ILE A 54 -10.12 -30.35 -6.27
C ILE A 54 -9.57 -31.70 -6.74
N GLY A 55 -8.27 -31.81 -6.96
CA GLY A 55 -7.63 -33.03 -7.41
C GLY A 55 -6.11 -32.95 -7.42
N HIS A 56 -5.44 -34.07 -7.60
CA HIS A 56 -3.97 -34.16 -7.56
C HIS A 56 -3.25 -33.24 -8.57
N LEU A 57 -3.86 -32.96 -9.72
CA LEU A 57 -3.28 -32.01 -10.70
C LEU A 57 -3.31 -30.58 -10.18
N THR A 58 -4.43 -30.17 -9.59
CA THR A 58 -4.56 -28.85 -8.96
C THR A 58 -3.57 -28.67 -7.82
N ASP A 59 -3.37 -29.73 -7.02
CA ASP A 59 -2.42 -29.74 -5.92
C ASP A 59 -0.99 -29.50 -6.36
N ALA A 60 -0.57 -30.21 -7.43
CA ALA A 60 0.80 -30.07 -7.95
C ALA A 60 1.01 -28.68 -8.56
N GLU A 61 0.01 -28.11 -9.23
CA GLU A 61 0.06 -26.77 -9.82
C GLU A 61 0.14 -25.69 -8.73
N VAL A 62 -0.72 -25.75 -7.72
CA VAL A 62 -0.73 -24.78 -6.61
C VAL A 62 0.56 -24.90 -5.79
N ALA A 63 1.03 -26.12 -5.46
CA ALA A 63 2.29 -26.31 -4.74
C ALA A 63 3.50 -25.78 -5.54
N ARG A 64 3.47 -25.86 -6.87
CA ARG A 64 4.51 -25.28 -7.72
C ARG A 64 4.48 -23.76 -7.71
N PHE A 65 3.29 -23.15 -7.62
CA PHE A 65 3.09 -21.70 -7.59
C PHE A 65 3.39 -21.11 -6.20
N LEU A 66 2.95 -21.76 -5.12
CA LEU A 66 3.14 -21.32 -3.73
C LEU A 66 4.48 -21.80 -3.16
N ARG A 67 5.59 -21.34 -3.69
CA ARG A 67 6.91 -21.65 -3.18
C ARG A 67 7.34 -20.66 -2.13
N ARG A 68 7.92 -21.13 -1.02
CA ARG A 68 8.45 -20.25 0.04
C ARG A 68 9.54 -19.31 -0.46
N GLU A 69 10.31 -19.76 -1.46
CA GLU A 69 11.39 -19.01 -2.09
C GLU A 69 10.86 -17.75 -2.87
N LEU A 70 9.57 -17.74 -3.22
CA LEU A 70 8.94 -16.58 -3.86
C LEU A 70 8.54 -15.48 -2.86
N ARG A 71 8.75 -15.71 -1.58
CA ARG A 71 8.57 -14.69 -0.55
C ARG A 71 9.79 -13.77 -0.50
N HIS A 72 9.81 -12.75 -1.34
CA HIS A 72 10.94 -11.83 -1.48
C HIS A 72 11.12 -10.85 -0.32
N HIS A 73 10.08 -10.63 0.50
CA HIS A 73 10.10 -9.66 1.60
C HIS A 73 9.58 -10.32 2.88
N VAL A 74 10.51 -10.78 3.70
CA VAL A 74 10.24 -11.16 5.09
C VAL A 74 10.78 -10.02 5.95
N VAL A 75 9.93 -9.05 6.26
CA VAL A 75 10.27 -8.00 7.23
C VAL A 75 9.45 -8.28 8.47
N GLU A 76 10.11 -8.51 9.59
CA GLU A 76 9.45 -8.54 10.88
C GLU A 76 9.07 -7.11 11.27
N CYS A 77 7.87 -6.91 11.83
CA CYS A 77 7.38 -5.55 12.16
C CYS A 77 8.30 -4.80 13.12
N ASP A 78 9.04 -5.53 13.95
CA ASP A 78 9.97 -4.94 14.92
C ASP A 78 11.21 -4.28 14.28
N GLU A 79 11.54 -4.63 13.03
CA GLU A 79 12.69 -4.06 12.30
C GLU A 79 12.33 -2.80 11.49
N VAL A 80 11.05 -2.41 11.48
CA VAL A 80 10.63 -1.24 10.71
C VAL A 80 10.80 0.01 11.53
N ASP A 81 11.84 0.79 11.22
CA ASP A 81 12.02 2.12 11.81
C ASP A 81 11.00 3.10 11.22
N VAL A 82 9.94 3.35 11.97
CA VAL A 82 8.85 4.29 11.65
C VAL A 82 8.50 5.13 12.86
N VAL A 83 7.92 6.30 12.62
CA VAL A 83 7.47 7.20 13.69
C VAL A 83 6.53 6.49 14.66
N PRO A 84 6.61 6.75 15.98
CA PRO A 84 5.88 6.02 17.01
C PRO A 84 4.37 5.87 16.77
N PRO A 85 3.61 6.90 16.39
CA PRO A 85 2.18 6.75 16.14
C PRO A 85 1.85 5.72 15.04
N LEU A 86 2.63 5.72 13.95
CA LEU A 86 2.42 4.77 12.86
C LEU A 86 2.76 3.35 13.30
N ARG A 87 3.83 3.15 14.07
CA ARG A 87 4.20 1.84 14.62
C ARG A 87 3.07 1.27 15.48
N GLU A 88 2.52 2.08 16.37
CA GLU A 88 1.44 1.66 17.25
C GLU A 88 0.19 1.26 16.46
N TRP A 89 -0.22 2.06 15.48
CA TRP A 89 -1.37 1.73 14.62
C TRP A 89 -1.16 0.44 13.84
N LEU A 90 0.01 0.24 13.27
CA LEU A 90 0.35 -0.99 12.54
C LEU A 90 0.26 -2.20 13.46
N THR A 91 0.86 -2.14 14.65
CA THR A 91 0.84 -3.23 15.63
C THR A 91 -0.58 -3.55 16.09
N ARG A 92 -1.37 -2.54 16.47
CA ARG A 92 -2.77 -2.74 16.87
C ARG A 92 -3.60 -3.36 15.74
N THR A 93 -3.40 -2.89 14.53
CA THR A 93 -4.11 -3.40 13.35
C THR A 93 -3.70 -4.84 13.03
N GLU A 94 -2.41 -5.17 13.02
CA GLU A 94 -1.93 -6.53 12.79
C GLU A 94 -2.47 -7.50 13.82
N MET A 95 -2.38 -7.16 15.12
CA MET A 95 -2.93 -7.98 16.19
C MET A 95 -4.44 -8.20 16.07
N ALA A 96 -5.17 -7.19 15.63
CA ALA A 96 -6.61 -7.29 15.39
C ALA A 96 -6.92 -8.21 14.20
N PHE A 97 -6.22 -8.08 13.08
CA PHE A 97 -6.39 -8.98 11.94
C PHE A 97 -5.94 -10.41 12.24
N ASP A 98 -4.88 -10.61 13.01
CA ASP A 98 -4.47 -11.94 13.49
C ASP A 98 -5.56 -12.59 14.34
N ALA A 99 -6.22 -11.81 15.20
CA ALA A 99 -7.35 -12.30 16.00
C ALA A 99 -8.57 -12.65 15.14
N LEU A 100 -8.86 -11.88 14.08
CA LEU A 100 -9.93 -12.20 13.12
C LEU A 100 -9.59 -13.41 12.25
N ALA A 101 -8.31 -13.57 11.90
CA ALA A 101 -7.86 -14.71 11.11
C ALA A 101 -7.85 -16.03 11.90
N ALA A 102 -7.59 -15.99 13.19
CA ALA A 102 -7.59 -17.15 14.08
C ALA A 102 -8.38 -16.85 15.36
N PRO A 103 -9.72 -16.89 15.30
CA PRO A 103 -10.55 -16.63 16.48
C PRO A 103 -10.23 -17.59 17.60
N SER A 104 -9.78 -17.07 18.73
CA SER A 104 -9.52 -17.84 19.94
C SER A 104 -10.75 -17.86 20.83
N ILE A 105 -10.97 -18.97 21.55
CA ILE A 105 -12.02 -19.07 22.55
C ILE A 105 -11.77 -18.00 23.63
N GLY A 106 -12.77 -17.16 23.90
CA GLY A 106 -12.72 -16.10 24.93
C GLY A 106 -12.36 -14.70 24.45
N ARG A 107 -11.92 -14.51 23.21
CA ARG A 107 -11.69 -13.14 22.69
C ARG A 107 -12.95 -12.59 22.04
N SER A 108 -13.44 -11.46 22.55
CA SER A 108 -14.61 -10.79 21.99
C SER A 108 -14.31 -10.20 20.62
N ILE A 109 -15.02 -10.64 19.59
CA ILE A 109 -14.96 -10.07 18.24
C ILE A 109 -15.30 -8.58 18.28
N THR A 110 -16.25 -8.16 19.12
CA THR A 110 -16.62 -6.75 19.31
C THR A 110 -15.43 -5.92 19.78
N ALA A 111 -14.63 -6.44 20.71
CA ALA A 111 -13.43 -5.74 21.18
C ALA A 111 -12.37 -5.61 20.07
N VAL A 112 -12.24 -6.61 19.19
CA VAL A 112 -11.34 -6.55 18.04
C VAL A 112 -11.80 -5.47 17.05
N TYR A 113 -13.09 -5.40 16.75
CA TYR A 113 -13.64 -4.34 15.89
C TYR A 113 -13.49 -2.96 16.51
N SER A 114 -13.72 -2.81 17.82
CA SER A 114 -13.48 -1.54 18.51
C SER A 114 -12.04 -1.06 18.34
N THR A 115 -11.05 -1.96 18.46
CA THR A 115 -9.65 -1.61 18.25
C THR A 115 -9.39 -1.09 16.83
N LEU A 116 -9.97 -1.70 15.80
CA LEU A 116 -9.84 -1.24 14.41
C LEU A 116 -10.54 0.10 14.16
N ASP A 117 -11.71 0.30 14.79
CA ASP A 117 -12.46 1.56 14.72
C ASP A 117 -11.72 2.70 15.40
N ASP A 118 -11.07 2.44 16.54
CA ASP A 118 -10.25 3.41 17.25
C ASP A 118 -9.05 3.85 16.40
N VAL A 119 -8.30 2.89 15.83
CA VAL A 119 -7.17 3.20 14.92
C VAL A 119 -7.65 4.02 13.72
N ARG A 120 -8.79 3.68 13.14
CA ARG A 120 -9.38 4.44 12.03
C ARG A 120 -9.71 5.87 12.43
N ALA A 121 -10.36 6.05 13.59
CA ALA A 121 -10.74 7.36 14.09
C ALA A 121 -9.51 8.25 14.34
N GLU A 122 -8.46 7.70 14.93
CA GLU A 122 -7.18 8.39 15.16
C GLU A 122 -6.54 8.81 13.83
N LEU A 123 -6.48 7.91 12.85
CA LEU A 123 -5.96 8.19 11.52
C LEU A 123 -6.77 9.27 10.80
N ASP A 124 -8.10 9.17 10.82
CA ASP A 124 -9.00 10.14 10.19
C ASP A 124 -8.89 11.53 10.84
N GLN A 125 -8.65 11.58 12.14
CA GLN A 125 -8.42 12.85 12.83
C GLN A 125 -7.15 13.54 12.33
N ILE A 126 -6.05 12.79 12.19
CA ILE A 126 -4.80 13.35 11.67
C ILE A 126 -4.96 13.78 10.22
N VAL A 127 -5.58 12.96 9.37
CA VAL A 127 -5.81 13.30 7.95
C VAL A 127 -6.64 14.56 7.82
N ARG A 128 -7.67 14.75 8.67
CA ARG A 128 -8.49 15.99 8.66
C ARG A 128 -7.70 17.24 9.01
N VAL A 129 -6.75 17.14 9.94
CA VAL A 129 -5.96 18.29 10.40
C VAL A 129 -4.81 18.58 9.43
N VAL A 130 -4.08 17.56 9.02
CA VAL A 130 -2.82 17.70 8.27
C VAL A 130 -3.06 17.67 6.76
N GLY A 131 -4.10 16.94 6.30
CA GLY A 131 -4.39 16.78 4.88
C GLY A 131 -4.52 18.10 4.11
N PRO A 132 -5.32 19.05 4.55
CA PRO A 132 -5.44 20.35 3.86
C PRO A 132 -4.12 21.10 3.75
N VAL A 133 -3.28 21.05 4.81
CA VAL A 133 -1.98 21.73 4.83
C VAL A 133 -1.03 21.07 3.82
N ILE A 134 -0.94 19.73 3.81
CA ILE A 134 -0.10 18.99 2.86
C ILE A 134 -0.56 19.24 1.42
N THR A 135 -1.88 19.22 1.17
CA THR A 135 -2.43 19.45 -0.17
C THR A 135 -2.07 20.84 -0.67
N GLU A 136 -2.19 21.86 0.16
CA GLU A 136 -1.85 23.24 -0.21
C GLU A 136 -0.35 23.41 -0.47
N GLU A 137 0.50 22.82 0.36
CA GLU A 137 1.95 22.87 0.14
C GLU A 137 2.34 22.09 -1.13
N SER A 138 1.75 20.93 -1.40
CA SER A 138 1.98 20.17 -2.63
C SER A 138 1.59 20.97 -3.86
N ARG A 139 0.44 21.66 -3.83
CA ARG A 139 0.01 22.54 -4.92
C ARG A 139 1.01 23.66 -5.20
N LYS A 140 1.51 24.32 -4.15
CA LYS A 140 2.54 25.37 -4.29
C LYS A 140 3.82 24.83 -4.91
N VAL A 141 4.25 23.63 -4.52
CA VAL A 141 5.43 22.99 -5.08
C VAL A 141 5.21 22.65 -6.56
N GLU A 142 4.06 22.10 -6.93
CA GLU A 142 3.73 21.80 -8.33
C GLU A 142 3.71 23.05 -9.20
N GLU A 143 3.10 24.15 -8.72
CA GLU A 143 3.09 25.45 -9.41
C GLU A 143 4.53 25.96 -9.60
N ARG A 144 5.37 25.84 -8.57
CA ARG A 144 6.79 26.26 -8.65
C ARG A 144 7.57 25.43 -9.64
N VAL A 145 7.37 24.10 -9.65
CA VAL A 145 8.00 23.19 -10.61
C VAL A 145 7.57 23.55 -12.04
N SER A 146 6.29 23.77 -12.27
CA SER A 146 5.78 24.17 -13.59
C SER A 146 6.38 25.50 -14.08
N HIS A 147 6.47 26.49 -13.19
CA HIS A 147 7.10 27.78 -13.50
C HIS A 147 8.58 27.60 -13.88
N LEU A 148 9.35 26.85 -13.07
CA LEU A 148 10.77 26.59 -13.34
C LEU A 148 10.99 25.81 -14.64
N GLN A 149 10.09 24.89 -14.97
CA GLN A 149 10.15 24.16 -16.26
C GLN A 149 9.92 25.11 -17.44
N THR A 150 9.00 26.05 -17.30
CA THR A 150 8.73 27.09 -18.32
C THR A 150 9.95 27.97 -18.52
N GLU A 151 10.51 28.51 -17.43
CA GLU A 151 11.73 29.33 -17.48
C GLU A 151 12.91 28.57 -18.12
N ARG A 152 13.11 27.31 -17.72
CA ARG A 152 14.16 26.45 -18.32
C ARG A 152 13.98 26.33 -19.83
N ASN A 153 12.76 26.07 -20.29
CA ASN A 153 12.46 25.92 -21.72
C ASN A 153 12.69 27.24 -22.49
N GLN A 154 12.35 28.38 -21.91
CA GLN A 154 12.63 29.71 -22.48
C GLN A 154 14.13 29.96 -22.59
N LEU A 155 14.89 29.66 -21.53
CA LEU A 155 16.35 29.80 -21.53
C LEU A 155 17.01 28.86 -22.55
N ALA A 156 16.55 27.62 -22.68
CA ALA A 156 17.06 26.69 -23.68
C ALA A 156 16.80 27.17 -25.10
N GLN A 157 15.61 27.73 -25.38
CA GLN A 157 15.30 28.32 -26.67
C GLN A 157 16.17 29.55 -26.96
N HIS A 158 16.39 30.40 -25.96
CA HIS A 158 17.24 31.58 -26.11
C HIS A 158 18.70 31.19 -26.37
N ALA A 159 19.21 30.21 -25.65
CA ALA A 159 20.56 29.67 -25.90
C ALA A 159 20.71 29.13 -27.34
N SER A 160 19.72 28.36 -27.81
CA SER A 160 19.71 27.84 -29.19
C SER A 160 19.71 28.95 -30.23
N ASN A 161 18.92 30.04 -30.01
CA ASN A 161 18.90 31.19 -30.91
C ASN A 161 20.28 31.88 -30.95
N LEU A 162 20.90 32.13 -29.79
CA LEU A 162 22.24 32.75 -29.73
C LEU A 162 23.32 31.89 -30.39
N GLU A 163 23.26 30.55 -30.29
CA GLU A 163 24.15 29.64 -30.99
C GLU A 163 23.98 29.74 -32.49
N ALA A 164 22.75 29.84 -33.00
CA ALA A 164 22.48 30.02 -34.42
C ALA A 164 23.00 31.37 -34.94
N GLU A 165 22.79 32.46 -34.19
CA GLU A 165 23.34 33.78 -34.53
C GLU A 165 24.86 33.78 -34.55
N ARG A 166 25.49 33.17 -33.56
CA ARG A 166 26.94 33.02 -33.50
C ARG A 166 27.48 32.30 -34.74
N THR A 167 26.84 31.21 -35.13
CA THR A 167 27.25 30.41 -36.29
C THR A 167 27.12 31.21 -37.57
N ALA A 168 26.02 31.95 -37.77
CA ALA A 168 25.80 32.81 -38.91
C ALA A 168 26.85 33.94 -39.00
N LEU A 169 27.21 34.55 -37.87
CA LEU A 169 28.26 35.59 -37.83
C LEU A 169 29.66 35.04 -38.18
N GLN A 170 29.96 33.79 -37.71
CA GLN A 170 31.21 33.15 -38.05
C GLN A 170 31.31 32.81 -39.54
N GLU A 171 30.25 32.37 -40.19
CA GLU A 171 30.20 32.10 -41.63
C GLU A 171 30.37 33.40 -42.44
N HIS A 172 29.79 34.51 -41.99
CA HIS A 172 29.98 35.82 -42.62
C HIS A 172 31.38 36.39 -42.48
N ALA A 173 32.10 36.06 -41.40
CA ALA A 173 33.48 36.55 -41.16
C ALA A 173 34.54 35.75 -41.93
N THR A 174 34.18 34.60 -42.48
CA THR A 174 35.11 33.70 -43.20
C THR A 174 34.97 33.78 -44.74
N ASN A 175 33.96 34.52 -45.22
CA ASN A 175 33.77 34.87 -46.65
C ASN A 175 34.21 36.32 -46.94
#